data_efa05bfe9285d57a72ccb6a09fd698ae
#
_entry.id   efa05bfe9285d57a72ccb6a09fd698ae
#
_cell.length_a   1.000
_cell.length_b   1.000
_cell.length_c   1.000
_cell.angle_alpha   90.00
_cell.angle_beta   90.00
_cell.angle_gamma   90.00
#
_symmetry.space_group_name_H-M   'P 1'
#
loop_
_entity.id
_entity.type
_entity.pdbx_description
1 polymer ?
#
loop_
_entity_poly.entity_id
_entity_poly.type
_entity_poly.pdbx_seq_one_letter_code
_entity_poly.pdbx_strand_id
1 'polypeptide(L)'
;MLQTSSLQHPVTASGLSKFVDTREGRLDILQQVDLQVASGEAVAILGASGSGKSTLLGLLAGLDEASGGEASLFGTPLQSLDEDGRAALRAGRVGFVFQSFQLLSGMTALENVMLPLELSGHATPEQAAKEALDQAGLSERLHHYPSQLSGGEQQRVALARAFAPGPQVLFADEPTANLDAHTGERVANLLFDLQASSGTVLILVTHDEMLAQRCDRRLHLRDGRLEPQA
;
A
#
# COMPACT_ATOMS: atom_id res chain seq x y z
N MET A 1 16.17 13.68 21.68
CA MET A 1 14.76 14.09 21.46
C MET A 1 14.24 13.87 20.03
N LEU A 2 15.05 13.39 19.05
CA LEU A 2 14.62 13.14 17.67
C LEU A 2 14.01 11.75 17.42
N GLN A 3 14.21 10.77 18.29
CA GLN A 3 13.73 9.38 18.08
C GLN A 3 12.26 9.14 18.45
N THR A 4 11.63 9.99 19.26
CA THR A 4 10.22 9.83 19.67
C THR A 4 9.24 10.34 18.59
N SER A 5 9.65 11.26 17.72
CA SER A 5 8.80 11.84 16.68
C SER A 5 8.61 10.89 15.48
N SER A 6 9.61 10.05 15.16
CA SER A 6 9.56 9.11 14.03
C SER A 6 8.63 7.92 14.25
N LEU A 7 8.37 7.57 15.51
CA LEU A 7 7.40 6.53 15.88
C LEU A 7 5.95 7.04 15.83
N GLN A 8 5.75 8.37 15.91
CA GLN A 8 4.42 8.98 15.85
C GLN A 8 3.90 9.10 14.41
N HIS A 9 4.79 9.30 13.43
CA HIS A 9 4.44 9.46 12.02
C HIS A 9 5.32 8.56 11.13
N PRO A 10 4.91 7.30 10.92
CA PRO A 10 5.68 6.34 10.13
C PRO A 10 5.86 6.74 8.67
N VAL A 11 4.97 7.58 8.13
CA VAL A 11 5.04 8.09 6.75
C VAL A 11 4.94 9.60 6.79
N THR A 12 5.93 10.29 6.22
CA THR A 12 5.91 11.76 6.08
C THR A 12 6.37 12.17 4.69
N ALA A 13 5.85 13.30 4.21
CA ALA A 13 6.31 13.99 3.02
C ALA A 13 6.36 15.50 3.31
N SER A 14 7.37 16.18 2.77
CA SER A 14 7.53 17.63 2.87
C SER A 14 7.95 18.22 1.52
N GLY A 15 7.10 19.08 0.96
CA GLY A 15 7.30 19.72 -0.34
C GLY A 15 7.50 18.73 -1.48
N LEU A 16 6.96 17.50 -1.36
CA LEU A 16 7.21 16.39 -2.27
C LEU A 16 6.68 16.72 -3.67
N SER A 17 7.55 16.62 -4.67
CA SER A 17 7.24 17.01 -6.04
C SER A 17 7.75 15.96 -7.03
N LYS A 18 6.99 15.76 -8.11
CA LYS A 18 7.38 14.86 -9.22
C LYS A 18 7.03 15.51 -10.55
N PHE A 19 8.00 15.56 -11.44
CA PHE A 19 7.79 15.94 -12.83
C PHE A 19 8.48 14.94 -13.77
N VAL A 20 8.05 14.94 -15.00
CA VAL A 20 8.71 14.22 -16.09
C VAL A 20 8.90 15.17 -17.28
N ASP A 21 10.04 15.09 -17.92
CA ASP A 21 10.31 15.82 -19.15
C ASP A 21 9.74 15.03 -20.33
N THR A 22 8.86 15.66 -21.09
CA THR A 22 8.25 15.10 -22.29
C THR A 22 8.73 15.87 -23.53
N ARG A 23 8.41 15.39 -24.73
CA ARG A 23 8.71 16.09 -25.98
C ARG A 23 7.98 17.43 -26.10
N GLU A 24 6.88 17.58 -25.39
CA GLU A 24 6.00 18.77 -25.39
C GLU A 24 6.34 19.76 -24.25
N GLY A 25 7.31 19.41 -23.38
CA GLY A 25 7.72 20.18 -22.23
C GLY A 25 7.64 19.39 -20.92
N ARG A 26 7.86 20.07 -19.83
CA ARG A 26 7.76 19.52 -18.48
C ARG A 26 6.31 19.30 -18.07
N LEU A 27 6.00 18.08 -17.63
CA LEU A 27 4.72 17.72 -17.02
C LEU A 27 4.90 17.57 -15.51
N ASP A 28 4.30 18.47 -14.73
CA ASP A 28 4.28 18.37 -13.28
C ASP A 28 3.16 17.40 -12.86
N ILE A 29 3.55 16.29 -12.22
CA ILE A 29 2.61 15.25 -11.72
C ILE A 29 2.20 15.56 -10.29
N LEU A 30 3.17 15.96 -9.44
CA LEU A 30 2.95 16.34 -8.05
C LEU A 30 3.67 17.65 -7.74
N GLN A 31 3.03 18.52 -6.96
CA GLN A 31 3.49 19.85 -6.65
C GLN A 31 3.44 20.11 -5.15
N GLN A 32 4.59 20.10 -4.50
CA GLN A 32 4.78 20.49 -3.10
C GLN A 32 3.77 19.83 -2.15
N VAL A 33 3.69 18.50 -2.21
CA VAL A 33 2.80 17.70 -1.35
C VAL A 33 3.40 17.61 0.04
N ASP A 34 2.63 18.03 1.05
CA ASP A 34 2.93 17.82 2.46
C ASP A 34 1.96 16.79 3.04
N LEU A 35 2.49 15.79 3.76
CA LEU A 35 1.71 14.72 4.37
C LEU A 35 2.42 14.23 5.64
N GLN A 36 1.64 13.99 6.69
CA GLN A 36 2.07 13.24 7.86
C GLN A 36 0.97 12.25 8.21
N VAL A 37 1.32 10.98 8.41
CA VAL A 37 0.37 9.92 8.77
C VAL A 37 0.77 9.37 10.12
N ALA A 38 -0.18 9.37 11.05
CA ALA A 38 0.04 8.88 12.41
C ALA A 38 0.06 7.35 12.47
N SER A 39 0.67 6.78 13.52
CA SER A 39 0.65 5.33 13.75
C SER A 39 -0.78 4.82 13.90
N GLY A 40 -1.11 3.75 13.19
CA GLY A 40 -2.44 3.12 13.16
C GLY A 40 -3.49 3.88 12.38
N GLU A 41 -3.18 5.07 11.83
CA GLU A 41 -4.12 5.88 11.06
C GLU A 41 -4.41 5.27 9.68
N ALA A 42 -5.67 5.27 9.28
CA ALA A 42 -6.11 5.01 7.92
C ALA A 42 -6.38 6.33 7.18
N VAL A 43 -5.63 6.59 6.11
CA VAL A 43 -5.76 7.81 5.28
C VAL A 43 -6.17 7.43 3.87
N ALA A 44 -7.27 8.00 3.39
CA ALA A 44 -7.68 7.90 1.99
C ALA A 44 -7.19 9.10 1.18
N ILE A 45 -6.64 8.84 0.00
CA ILE A 45 -6.27 9.84 -1.00
C ILE A 45 -7.19 9.66 -2.20
N LEU A 46 -8.11 10.59 -2.35
CA LEU A 46 -9.09 10.66 -3.42
C LEU A 46 -8.60 11.52 -4.57
N GLY A 47 -9.12 11.30 -5.76
CA GLY A 47 -8.83 12.14 -6.94
C GLY A 47 -9.23 11.47 -8.24
N ALA A 48 -9.35 12.25 -9.30
CA ALA A 48 -9.66 11.76 -10.64
C ALA A 48 -8.60 10.79 -11.17
N SER A 49 -8.97 9.97 -12.15
CA SER A 49 -7.97 9.15 -12.87
C SER A 49 -6.89 10.06 -13.48
N GLY A 50 -5.63 9.67 -13.34
CA GLY A 50 -4.50 10.47 -13.83
C GLY A 50 -4.09 11.66 -12.93
N SER A 51 -4.70 11.88 -11.75
CA SER A 51 -4.33 12.98 -10.86
C SER A 51 -2.98 12.81 -10.15
N GLY A 52 -2.27 11.69 -10.34
CA GLY A 52 -0.98 11.43 -9.70
C GLY A 52 -1.04 10.56 -8.44
N LYS A 53 -2.19 9.96 -8.09
CA LYS A 53 -2.38 9.15 -6.86
C LYS A 53 -1.40 7.98 -6.74
N SER A 54 -1.30 7.14 -7.76
CA SER A 54 -0.36 6.00 -7.77
C SER A 54 1.09 6.45 -7.76
N THR A 55 1.40 7.61 -8.39
CA THR A 55 2.71 8.23 -8.32
C THR A 55 3.02 8.67 -6.89
N LEU A 56 2.09 9.35 -6.21
CA LEU A 56 2.26 9.75 -4.82
C LEU A 56 2.49 8.54 -3.93
N LEU A 57 1.69 7.49 -4.09
CA LEU A 57 1.86 6.23 -3.36
C LEU A 57 3.25 5.63 -3.59
N GLY A 58 3.70 5.56 -4.84
CA GLY A 58 5.04 5.05 -5.20
C GLY A 58 6.18 5.85 -4.56
N LEU A 59 6.06 7.18 -4.52
CA LEU A 59 7.06 8.05 -3.87
C LEU A 59 7.08 7.88 -2.35
N LEU A 60 5.91 7.84 -1.70
CA LEU A 60 5.79 7.62 -0.26
C LEU A 60 6.32 6.25 0.17
N ALA A 61 6.19 5.26 -0.70
CA ALA A 61 6.68 3.90 -0.48
C ALA A 61 8.16 3.71 -0.87
N GLY A 62 8.79 4.70 -1.48
CA GLY A 62 10.16 4.60 -1.97
C GLY A 62 10.32 3.62 -3.15
N LEU A 63 9.26 3.43 -3.95
CA LEU A 63 9.30 2.65 -5.20
C LEU A 63 9.70 3.50 -6.40
N ASP A 64 9.61 4.83 -6.27
CA ASP A 64 10.03 5.81 -7.28
C ASP A 64 10.76 6.95 -6.58
N GLU A 65 11.47 7.78 -7.35
CA GLU A 65 12.26 8.90 -6.86
C GLU A 65 11.54 10.23 -7.07
N ALA A 66 11.53 11.06 -6.02
CA ALA A 66 11.00 12.40 -6.10
C ALA A 66 11.91 13.30 -6.96
N SER A 67 11.30 14.23 -7.68
CA SER A 67 12.04 15.29 -8.40
C SER A 67 12.40 16.46 -7.48
N GLY A 68 11.76 16.57 -6.30
CA GLY A 68 12.03 17.58 -5.28
C GLY A 68 11.26 17.30 -4.00
N GLY A 69 11.65 17.95 -2.92
CA GLY A 69 11.11 17.69 -1.59
C GLY A 69 11.65 16.41 -0.97
N GLU A 70 11.02 15.95 0.09
CA GLU A 70 11.46 14.79 0.86
C GLU A 70 10.29 13.88 1.23
N ALA A 71 10.48 12.57 1.16
CA ALA A 71 9.61 11.57 1.75
C ALA A 71 10.41 10.72 2.74
N SER A 72 9.79 10.36 3.87
CA SER A 72 10.43 9.50 4.88
C SER A 72 9.53 8.34 5.25
N LEU A 73 10.15 7.18 5.44
CA LEU A 73 9.54 6.01 6.07
C LEU A 73 10.23 5.72 7.41
N PHE A 74 9.45 5.61 8.46
CA PHE A 74 9.92 5.29 9.80
C PHE A 74 11.03 6.26 10.30
N GLY A 75 10.93 7.53 9.88
CA GLY A 75 11.90 8.58 10.19
C GLY A 75 13.20 8.54 9.37
N THR A 76 13.28 7.65 8.37
CA THR A 76 14.43 7.57 7.47
C THR A 76 14.09 8.26 6.14
N PRO A 77 14.81 9.33 5.75
CA PRO A 77 14.61 9.99 4.46
C PRO A 77 14.92 9.04 3.30
N LEU A 78 13.97 8.84 2.40
CA LEU A 78 14.11 7.91 1.27
C LEU A 78 15.18 8.35 0.27
N GLN A 79 15.38 9.66 0.13
CA GLN A 79 16.39 10.26 -0.76
C GLN A 79 17.83 10.01 -0.29
N SER A 80 18.02 9.65 1.00
CA SER A 80 19.34 9.31 1.55
C SER A 80 19.78 7.88 1.26
N LEU A 81 18.88 7.06 0.68
CA LEU A 81 19.08 5.65 0.43
C LEU A 81 19.19 5.37 -1.08
N ASP A 82 20.04 4.43 -1.44
CA ASP A 82 19.99 3.77 -2.74
C ASP A 82 18.80 2.79 -2.83
N GLU A 83 18.65 2.11 -3.96
CA GLU A 83 17.53 1.20 -4.18
C GLU A 83 17.57 0.00 -3.22
N ASP A 84 18.75 -0.56 -2.97
CA ASP A 84 18.92 -1.67 -2.02
C ASP A 84 18.58 -1.23 -0.59
N GLY A 85 18.99 -0.04 -0.18
CA GLY A 85 18.65 0.56 1.11
C GLY A 85 17.14 0.80 1.27
N ARG A 86 16.47 1.30 0.23
CA ARG A 86 15.00 1.46 0.22
C ARG A 86 14.30 0.09 0.30
N ALA A 87 14.77 -0.91 -0.45
CA ALA A 87 14.24 -2.26 -0.40
C ALA A 87 14.40 -2.88 0.99
N ALA A 88 15.57 -2.75 1.60
CA ALA A 88 15.84 -3.22 2.96
C ALA A 88 14.97 -2.52 4.01
N LEU A 89 14.72 -1.20 3.84
CA LEU A 89 13.84 -0.45 4.74
C LEU A 89 12.39 -0.94 4.68
N ARG A 90 11.91 -1.35 3.49
CA ARG A 90 10.56 -1.88 3.26
C ARG A 90 10.39 -3.32 3.73
N ALA A 91 11.44 -4.14 3.68
CA ALA A 91 11.37 -5.58 3.92
C ALA A 91 10.71 -5.92 5.26
N GLY A 92 9.61 -6.69 5.24
CA GLY A 92 8.82 -7.11 6.41
C GLY A 92 8.06 -5.99 7.13
N ARG A 93 8.24 -4.71 6.73
CA ARG A 93 7.65 -3.54 7.40
C ARG A 93 6.59 -2.83 6.57
N VAL A 94 6.62 -3.01 5.26
CA VAL A 94 5.71 -2.36 4.31
C VAL A 94 5.01 -3.42 3.48
N GLY A 95 3.69 -3.36 3.44
CA GLY A 95 2.84 -4.18 2.57
C GLY A 95 2.31 -3.37 1.39
N PHE A 96 1.98 -4.06 0.31
CA PHE A 96 1.38 -3.47 -0.90
C PHE A 96 0.18 -4.27 -1.36
N VAL A 97 -0.88 -3.57 -1.72
CA VAL A 97 -2.05 -4.12 -2.40
C VAL A 97 -2.33 -3.26 -3.64
N PHE A 98 -2.41 -3.90 -4.79
CA PHE A 98 -2.57 -3.23 -6.08
C PHE A 98 -3.91 -3.59 -6.74
N GLN A 99 -4.39 -2.73 -7.60
CA GLN A 99 -5.61 -2.92 -8.39
C GLN A 99 -5.57 -4.21 -9.24
N SER A 100 -4.42 -4.57 -9.79
CA SER A 100 -4.22 -5.75 -10.64
C SER A 100 -3.73 -6.98 -9.88
N PHE A 101 -3.90 -7.02 -8.55
CA PHE A 101 -3.52 -8.09 -7.62
C PHE A 101 -2.01 -8.37 -7.56
N GLN A 102 -1.30 -8.29 -8.68
CA GLN A 102 0.13 -8.53 -8.85
C GLN A 102 0.62 -9.83 -8.19
N LEU A 103 -0.18 -10.91 -8.33
CA LEU A 103 0.23 -12.24 -7.93
C LEU A 103 1.22 -12.82 -8.94
N LEU A 104 2.19 -13.58 -8.44
CA LEU A 104 3.14 -14.31 -9.26
C LEU A 104 2.41 -15.52 -9.88
N SER A 105 2.19 -15.48 -11.18
CA SER A 105 1.36 -16.46 -11.91
C SER A 105 1.90 -17.89 -11.88
N GLY A 106 3.22 -18.05 -11.70
CA GLY A 106 3.89 -19.34 -11.58
C GLY A 106 3.89 -19.93 -10.16
N MET A 107 3.28 -19.23 -9.19
CA MET A 107 3.20 -19.64 -7.79
C MET A 107 1.75 -19.85 -7.37
N THR A 108 1.51 -20.80 -6.50
CA THR A 108 0.22 -21.05 -5.84
C THR A 108 -0.14 -19.89 -4.89
N ALA A 109 -1.37 -19.86 -4.37
CA ALA A 109 -1.78 -18.91 -3.35
C ALA A 109 -0.89 -18.97 -2.12
N LEU A 110 -0.57 -20.18 -1.64
CA LEU A 110 0.33 -20.40 -0.51
C LEU A 110 1.73 -19.82 -0.77
N GLU A 111 2.34 -20.15 -1.91
CA GLU A 111 3.68 -19.68 -2.27
C GLU A 111 3.74 -18.16 -2.46
N ASN A 112 2.69 -17.54 -3.01
CA ASN A 112 2.57 -16.08 -3.11
C ASN A 112 2.61 -15.41 -1.74
N VAL A 113 1.97 -16.00 -0.72
CA VAL A 113 1.94 -15.45 0.64
C VAL A 113 3.21 -15.82 1.42
N MET A 114 3.81 -16.98 1.17
CA MET A 114 5.07 -17.40 1.78
C MET A 114 6.24 -16.52 1.38
N LEU A 115 6.32 -16.10 0.11
CA LEU A 115 7.48 -15.40 -0.44
C LEU A 115 7.95 -14.20 0.40
N PRO A 116 7.10 -13.21 0.77
CA PRO A 116 7.54 -12.09 1.61
C PRO A 116 7.96 -12.53 3.02
N LEU A 117 7.40 -13.61 3.55
CA LEU A 117 7.80 -14.17 4.84
C LEU A 117 9.20 -14.78 4.78
N GLU A 118 9.51 -15.51 3.71
CA GLU A 118 10.85 -16.10 3.48
C GLU A 118 11.88 -14.99 3.29
N LEU A 119 11.58 -13.97 2.48
CA LEU A 119 12.47 -12.83 2.23
C LEU A 119 12.74 -12.01 3.50
N SER A 120 11.78 -11.95 4.43
CA SER A 120 11.96 -11.28 5.71
C SER A 120 12.60 -12.17 6.79
N GLY A 121 12.90 -13.44 6.48
CA GLY A 121 13.53 -14.38 7.42
C GLY A 121 12.58 -14.91 8.51
N HIS A 122 11.27 -15.01 8.23
CA HIS A 122 10.31 -15.53 9.18
C HIS A 122 10.62 -16.99 9.55
N ALA A 123 10.52 -17.36 10.84
CA ALA A 123 10.94 -18.66 11.33
C ALA A 123 10.09 -19.84 10.79
N THR A 124 8.80 -19.59 10.54
CA THR A 124 7.82 -20.59 10.07
C THR A 124 6.96 -20.01 8.95
N PRO A 125 7.55 -19.73 7.74
CA PRO A 125 6.84 -18.99 6.70
C PRO A 125 5.61 -19.75 6.18
N GLU A 126 5.67 -21.06 6.02
CA GLU A 126 4.54 -21.87 5.54
C GLU A 126 3.35 -21.83 6.51
N GLN A 127 3.60 -21.97 7.80
CA GLN A 127 2.54 -21.93 8.81
C GLN A 127 1.90 -20.55 8.86
N ALA A 128 2.69 -19.48 8.89
CA ALA A 128 2.20 -18.10 8.89
C ALA A 128 1.40 -17.78 7.61
N ALA A 129 1.83 -18.29 6.45
CA ALA A 129 1.10 -18.10 5.21
C ALA A 129 -0.25 -18.83 5.20
N LYS A 130 -0.32 -20.04 5.76
CA LYS A 130 -1.58 -20.78 5.92
C LYS A 130 -2.56 -20.04 6.82
N GLU A 131 -2.09 -19.52 7.94
CA GLU A 131 -2.90 -18.73 8.88
C GLU A 131 -3.42 -17.44 8.23
N ALA A 132 -2.59 -16.73 7.46
CA ALA A 132 -3.01 -15.53 6.73
C ALA A 132 -4.05 -15.84 5.65
N LEU A 133 -3.91 -16.95 4.93
CA LEU A 133 -4.89 -17.41 3.93
C LEU A 133 -6.19 -17.89 4.59
N ASP A 134 -6.13 -18.51 5.74
CA ASP A 134 -7.31 -18.90 6.53
C ASP A 134 -8.09 -17.65 6.98
N GLN A 135 -7.42 -16.64 7.52
CA GLN A 135 -8.03 -15.34 7.86
C GLN A 135 -8.67 -14.67 6.64
N ALA A 136 -8.11 -14.86 5.45
CA ALA A 136 -8.67 -14.36 4.20
C ALA A 136 -9.82 -15.24 3.64
N GLY A 137 -10.20 -16.34 4.34
CA GLY A 137 -11.22 -17.31 3.92
C GLY A 137 -10.82 -18.10 2.68
N LEU A 138 -9.54 -18.53 2.60
CA LEU A 138 -8.95 -19.21 1.45
C LEU A 138 -8.28 -20.54 1.81
N SER A 139 -8.64 -21.17 2.94
CA SER A 139 -8.08 -22.45 3.39
C SER A 139 -8.17 -23.57 2.34
N GLU A 140 -9.24 -23.57 1.54
CA GLU A 140 -9.46 -24.55 0.47
C GLU A 140 -8.77 -24.17 -0.86
N ARG A 141 -8.02 -23.04 -0.90
CA ARG A 141 -7.40 -22.48 -2.10
C ARG A 141 -5.88 -22.46 -2.08
N LEU A 142 -5.25 -23.02 -1.04
CA LEU A 142 -3.80 -22.94 -0.80
C LEU A 142 -2.95 -23.32 -2.02
N HIS A 143 -3.35 -24.36 -2.73
CA HIS A 143 -2.60 -24.94 -3.86
C HIS A 143 -3.13 -24.49 -5.24
N HIS A 144 -4.06 -23.52 -5.28
CA HIS A 144 -4.54 -22.98 -6.54
C HIS A 144 -3.57 -21.92 -7.07
N TYR A 145 -3.35 -21.94 -8.38
CA TYR A 145 -2.63 -20.89 -9.09
C TYR A 145 -3.55 -19.67 -9.33
N PRO A 146 -3.02 -18.47 -9.51
CA PRO A 146 -3.83 -17.26 -9.76
C PRO A 146 -4.85 -17.42 -10.88
N SER A 147 -4.50 -18.16 -11.96
CA SER A 147 -5.40 -18.44 -13.09
C SER A 147 -6.62 -19.30 -12.72
N GLN A 148 -6.60 -19.96 -11.58
CA GLN A 148 -7.68 -20.83 -11.08
C GLN A 148 -8.56 -20.11 -10.05
N LEU A 149 -8.21 -18.86 -9.69
CA LEU A 149 -8.89 -18.06 -8.68
C LEU A 149 -9.73 -16.97 -9.34
N SER A 150 -10.92 -16.71 -8.78
CA SER A 150 -11.71 -15.53 -9.14
C SER A 150 -10.97 -14.23 -8.78
N GLY A 151 -11.34 -13.09 -9.38
CA GLY A 151 -10.72 -11.80 -9.06
C GLY A 151 -10.77 -11.46 -7.56
N GLY A 152 -11.90 -11.73 -6.90
CA GLY A 152 -12.02 -11.53 -5.46
C GLY A 152 -11.16 -12.48 -4.62
N GLU A 153 -10.97 -13.75 -5.05
CA GLU A 153 -10.03 -14.66 -4.39
C GLU A 153 -8.59 -14.20 -4.58
N GLN A 154 -8.22 -13.76 -5.80
CA GLN A 154 -6.89 -13.21 -6.06
C GLN A 154 -6.59 -11.97 -5.19
N GLN A 155 -7.57 -11.08 -5.04
CA GLN A 155 -7.39 -9.89 -4.19
C GLN A 155 -7.26 -10.27 -2.70
N ARG A 156 -8.01 -11.28 -2.23
CA ARG A 156 -7.84 -11.78 -0.86
C ARG A 156 -6.48 -12.47 -0.66
N VAL A 157 -5.93 -13.18 -1.67
CA VAL A 157 -4.53 -13.66 -1.63
C VAL A 157 -3.55 -12.49 -1.55
N ALA A 158 -3.76 -11.41 -2.33
CA ALA A 158 -2.92 -10.23 -2.28
C ALA A 158 -2.96 -9.53 -0.91
N LEU A 159 -4.14 -9.46 -0.26
CA LEU A 159 -4.27 -8.96 1.11
C LEU A 159 -3.53 -9.86 2.10
N ALA A 160 -3.73 -11.18 2.05
CA ALA A 160 -3.02 -12.12 2.90
C ALA A 160 -1.50 -11.98 2.74
N ARG A 161 -1.00 -11.88 1.51
CA ARG A 161 0.42 -11.64 1.20
C ARG A 161 0.94 -10.35 1.81
N ALA A 162 0.16 -9.29 1.75
CA ALA A 162 0.57 -7.98 2.24
C ALA A 162 0.59 -7.91 3.78
N PHE A 163 -0.33 -8.60 4.45
CA PHE A 163 -0.45 -8.58 5.92
C PHE A 163 0.34 -9.68 6.63
N ALA A 164 0.64 -10.81 5.97
CA ALA A 164 1.34 -11.95 6.59
C ALA A 164 2.65 -11.58 7.31
N PRO A 165 3.51 -10.67 6.80
CA PRO A 165 4.73 -10.26 7.50
C PRO A 165 4.48 -9.36 8.72
N GLY A 166 3.25 -8.94 9.01
CA GLY A 166 2.94 -7.99 10.07
C GLY A 166 3.43 -6.57 9.77
N PRO A 167 3.05 -5.97 8.63
CA PRO A 167 3.58 -4.68 8.20
C PRO A 167 3.16 -3.54 9.14
N GLN A 168 4.05 -2.55 9.31
CA GLN A 168 3.74 -1.31 10.02
C GLN A 168 2.96 -0.32 9.15
N VAL A 169 3.14 -0.40 7.82
CA VAL A 169 2.47 0.45 6.83
C VAL A 169 1.97 -0.42 5.68
N LEU A 170 0.73 -0.22 5.26
CA LEU A 170 0.14 -0.80 4.07
C LEU A 170 -0.19 0.32 3.06
N PHE A 171 0.31 0.18 1.85
CA PHE A 171 -0.08 0.98 0.70
C PHE A 171 -1.08 0.20 -0.16
N ALA A 172 -2.26 0.76 -0.39
CA ALA A 172 -3.31 0.14 -1.18
C ALA A 172 -3.72 1.06 -2.35
N ASP A 173 -3.50 0.61 -3.57
CA ASP A 173 -3.86 1.32 -4.80
C ASP A 173 -5.08 0.68 -5.43
N GLU A 174 -6.24 1.35 -5.34
CA GLU A 174 -7.53 0.93 -5.92
C GLU A 174 -7.89 -0.54 -5.62
N PRO A 175 -7.88 -0.98 -4.35
CA PRO A 175 -7.92 -2.41 -3.99
C PRO A 175 -9.21 -3.13 -4.38
N THR A 176 -10.27 -2.42 -4.76
CA THR A 176 -11.59 -2.98 -5.12
C THR A 176 -12.02 -2.67 -6.55
N ALA A 177 -11.25 -1.87 -7.30
CA ALA A 177 -11.69 -1.30 -8.58
C ALA A 177 -12.01 -2.33 -9.69
N ASN A 178 -11.38 -3.52 -9.65
CA ASN A 178 -11.58 -4.59 -10.64
C ASN A 178 -12.59 -5.66 -10.20
N LEU A 179 -13.39 -5.35 -9.17
CA LEU A 179 -14.35 -6.30 -8.58
C LEU A 179 -15.79 -5.82 -8.74
N ASP A 180 -16.73 -6.75 -8.80
CA ASP A 180 -18.13 -6.41 -8.67
C ASP A 180 -18.43 -5.87 -7.25
N ALA A 181 -19.53 -5.15 -7.08
CA ALA A 181 -19.87 -4.44 -5.84
C ALA A 181 -19.87 -5.37 -4.61
N HIS A 182 -20.47 -6.57 -4.73
CA HIS A 182 -20.57 -7.51 -3.61
C HIS A 182 -19.19 -8.07 -3.21
N THR A 183 -18.39 -8.47 -4.20
CA THR A 183 -17.03 -8.95 -3.98
C THR A 183 -16.12 -7.84 -3.47
N GLY A 184 -16.27 -6.62 -4.01
CA GLY A 184 -15.53 -5.44 -3.56
C GLY A 184 -15.80 -5.11 -2.09
N GLU A 185 -17.06 -5.17 -1.66
CA GLU A 185 -17.43 -4.96 -0.24
C GLU A 185 -16.78 -6.00 0.69
N ARG A 186 -16.78 -7.28 0.30
CA ARG A 186 -16.12 -8.34 1.09
C ARG A 186 -14.61 -8.14 1.21
N VAL A 187 -13.94 -7.71 0.13
CA VAL A 187 -12.53 -7.40 0.12
C VAL A 187 -12.23 -6.15 0.97
N ALA A 188 -13.07 -5.12 0.88
CA ALA A 188 -12.98 -3.93 1.72
C ALA A 188 -13.12 -4.28 3.21
N ASN A 189 -14.11 -5.10 3.58
CA ASN A 189 -14.29 -5.54 4.95
C ASN A 189 -13.04 -6.24 5.47
N LEU A 190 -12.50 -7.21 4.72
CA LEU A 190 -11.28 -7.91 5.10
C LEU A 190 -10.09 -6.95 5.27
N LEU A 191 -9.90 -5.98 4.35
CA LEU A 191 -8.83 -4.99 4.43
C LEU A 191 -8.88 -4.21 5.74
N PHE A 192 -10.05 -3.65 6.09
CA PHE A 192 -10.20 -2.84 7.30
C PHE A 192 -10.18 -3.68 8.58
N ASP A 193 -10.69 -4.91 8.57
CA ASP A 193 -10.61 -5.83 9.71
C ASP A 193 -9.15 -6.20 10.02
N LEU A 194 -8.35 -6.51 8.99
CA LEU A 194 -6.92 -6.78 9.13
C LEU A 194 -6.16 -5.53 9.60
N GLN A 195 -6.45 -4.36 9.05
CA GLN A 195 -5.85 -3.09 9.44
C GLN A 195 -6.14 -2.76 10.91
N ALA A 196 -7.40 -2.86 11.35
CA ALA A 196 -7.81 -2.57 12.72
C ALA A 196 -7.19 -3.55 13.72
N SER A 197 -7.13 -4.85 13.39
CA SER A 197 -6.57 -5.88 14.28
C SER A 197 -5.06 -5.79 14.45
N SER A 198 -4.34 -5.34 13.42
CA SER A 198 -2.88 -5.22 13.43
C SER A 198 -2.38 -3.84 13.87
N GLY A 199 -3.22 -2.81 13.85
CA GLY A 199 -2.80 -1.42 14.06
C GLY A 199 -1.89 -0.88 12.94
N THR A 200 -1.93 -1.50 11.77
CA THR A 200 -1.15 -1.09 10.60
C THR A 200 -1.63 0.28 10.09
N VAL A 201 -0.71 1.17 9.77
CA VAL A 201 -1.04 2.40 9.02
C VAL A 201 -1.53 2.03 7.63
N LEU A 202 -2.67 2.56 7.22
CA LEU A 202 -3.21 2.36 5.87
C LEU A 202 -3.15 3.67 5.07
N ILE A 203 -2.48 3.64 3.92
CA ILE A 203 -2.57 4.69 2.90
C ILE A 203 -3.31 4.10 1.71
N LEU A 204 -4.55 4.52 1.57
CA LEU A 204 -5.49 4.05 0.55
C LEU A 204 -5.64 5.08 -0.55
N VAL A 205 -5.33 4.70 -1.77
CA VAL A 205 -5.62 5.49 -2.96
C VAL A 205 -6.87 4.90 -3.62
N THR A 206 -7.87 5.73 -3.84
CA THR A 206 -9.13 5.30 -4.47
C THR A 206 -9.88 6.45 -5.10
N HIS A 207 -10.82 6.14 -6.00
CA HIS A 207 -11.86 7.04 -6.47
C HIS A 207 -13.23 6.71 -5.85
N ASP A 208 -13.31 5.64 -5.05
CA ASP A 208 -14.53 5.19 -4.36
C ASP A 208 -14.69 5.94 -3.03
N GLU A 209 -15.67 6.86 -3.00
CA GLU A 209 -16.03 7.66 -1.82
C GLU A 209 -16.51 6.78 -0.65
N MET A 210 -17.24 5.69 -0.93
CA MET A 210 -17.75 4.81 0.12
C MET A 210 -16.60 4.09 0.84
N LEU A 211 -15.59 3.65 0.06
CA LEU A 211 -14.40 3.04 0.62
C LEU A 211 -13.58 4.07 1.43
N ALA A 212 -13.44 5.28 0.90
CA ALA A 212 -12.72 6.36 1.57
C ALA A 212 -13.37 6.81 2.88
N GLN A 213 -14.70 6.74 2.99
CA GLN A 213 -15.44 7.07 4.23
C GLN A 213 -15.09 6.17 5.41
N ARG A 214 -14.49 5.01 5.17
CA ARG A 214 -14.05 4.08 6.22
C ARG A 214 -12.68 4.47 6.82
N CYS A 215 -11.96 5.40 6.20
CA CYS A 215 -10.69 5.90 6.70
C CYS A 215 -10.91 7.03 7.73
N ASP A 216 -9.94 7.19 8.63
CA ASP A 216 -9.94 8.23 9.66
C ASP A 216 -9.83 9.63 9.06
N ARG A 217 -9.07 9.77 7.98
CA ARG A 217 -8.84 11.02 7.27
C ARG A 217 -8.93 10.84 5.77
N ARG A 218 -9.50 11.84 5.11
CA ARG A 218 -9.66 11.88 3.66
C ARG A 218 -8.97 13.12 3.10
N LEU A 219 -8.20 12.93 2.04
CA LEU A 219 -7.46 13.96 1.33
C LEU A 219 -7.83 13.89 -0.15
N HIS A 220 -7.85 15.02 -0.82
CA HIS A 220 -8.05 15.09 -2.27
C HIS A 220 -6.75 15.46 -2.98
N LEU A 221 -6.35 14.66 -3.94
CA LEU A 221 -5.27 15.01 -4.87
C LEU A 221 -5.88 15.64 -6.12
N ARG A 222 -5.69 16.94 -6.26
CA ARG A 222 -6.18 17.75 -7.37
C ARG A 222 -5.04 18.56 -7.97
N ASP A 223 -4.88 18.49 -9.29
CA ASP A 223 -3.83 19.22 -10.02
C ASP A 223 -2.42 19.05 -9.40
N GLY A 224 -2.11 17.82 -8.96
CA GLY A 224 -0.84 17.47 -8.33
C GLY A 224 -0.67 17.99 -6.89
N ARG A 225 -1.69 18.57 -6.26
CA ARG A 225 -1.67 19.10 -4.89
C ARG A 225 -2.59 18.31 -3.98
N LEU A 226 -2.16 18.12 -2.74
CA LEU A 226 -2.92 17.41 -1.73
C LEU A 226 -3.66 18.41 -0.84
N GLU A 227 -4.97 18.28 -0.78
CA GLU A 227 -5.85 19.15 0.01
C GLU A 227 -6.67 18.29 0.98
N PRO A 228 -6.94 18.77 2.22
CA PRO A 228 -7.90 18.14 3.10
C PRO A 228 -9.30 18.09 2.45
N GLN A 229 -10.04 17.01 2.68
CA GLN A 229 -11.46 17.01 2.33
C GLN A 229 -12.21 17.94 3.29
N ALA A 230 -12.94 18.91 2.73
CA ALA A 230 -13.77 19.84 3.47
C ALA A 230 -14.97 19.14 4.14
#